data_8407451093112013a922fb55eeab75ec
#
_entry.id   8407451093112013a922fb55eeab75ec
#
_cell.length_a   1.000
_cell.length_b   1.000
_cell.length_c   1.000
_cell.angle_alpha   90.00
_cell.angle_beta   90.00
_cell.angle_gamma   90.00
#
_symmetry.space_group_name_H-M   'P 1'
#
loop_
_entity.id
_entity.type
_entity.pdbx_description
1 polymer ?
#
loop_
_entity_poly.entity_id
_entity_poly.type
_entity_poly.pdbx_seq_one_letter_code
_entity_poly.pdbx_strand_id
1 'polypeptide(L)'
;MSLQIHHIVTGELESSLSVSILNSGIHPDIPDNKALLYGFRDDIVRLDGSVHEGVMVPVPVWLILGGDKTILIDSGLGDVDEVAAMQHRYGVDFVASRSHDQDLRAGLARYGVKPEDVDIVVLTHLHFDHVGNNEIFPNATFFVQKDELPQATTPPHFCMFYYPEYVYKVDQIRDRLCVIDGDYDLADGIRLLKIGGHTPGCMVVLVETGSGVVCLTSDVMYNYVNLELNWPMGSFWNLPELMTGYDRIRNSADIIVPEHDWKFLQHFPSGTIS
;
A
#
# COMPACT_ATOMS: atom_id res chain seq x y z
N MET A 1 9.55 25.39 2.51
CA MET A 1 10.12 24.45 1.53
C MET A 1 8.95 23.66 0.97
N SER A 2 9.03 23.17 -0.26
CA SER A 2 7.99 22.32 -0.84
C SER A 2 8.05 20.93 -0.22
N LEU A 3 6.90 20.27 -0.01
CA LEU A 3 6.86 18.87 0.41
C LEU A 3 7.44 17.99 -0.70
N GLN A 4 8.14 16.94 -0.30
CA GLN A 4 8.73 15.92 -1.17
C GLN A 4 8.26 14.55 -0.74
N ILE A 5 7.89 13.73 -1.70
CA ILE A 5 7.45 12.34 -1.51
C ILE A 5 8.53 11.41 -2.05
N HIS A 6 9.03 10.51 -1.22
CA HIS A 6 10.05 9.54 -1.59
C HIS A 6 9.50 8.12 -1.52
N HIS A 7 9.68 7.38 -2.60
CA HIS A 7 9.30 5.98 -2.76
C HIS A 7 10.36 5.05 -2.15
N ILE A 8 9.96 4.21 -1.23
CA ILE A 8 10.82 3.19 -0.59
C ILE A 8 10.14 1.83 -0.74
N VAL A 9 10.73 0.91 -1.50
CA VAL A 9 10.22 -0.46 -1.63
C VAL A 9 10.70 -1.28 -0.45
N THR A 10 9.78 -1.96 0.24
CA THR A 10 10.05 -2.79 1.42
C THR A 10 10.04 -4.29 1.13
N GLY A 11 9.73 -4.68 -0.08
CA GLY A 11 9.68 -6.05 -0.57
C GLY A 11 8.82 -6.16 -1.81
N GLU A 12 8.61 -7.38 -2.26
CA GLU A 12 7.76 -7.72 -3.39
C GLU A 12 6.80 -8.83 -3.01
N LEU A 13 5.59 -8.78 -3.53
CA LEU A 13 4.58 -9.82 -3.37
C LEU A 13 4.11 -10.34 -4.72
N GLU A 14 3.81 -11.63 -4.77
CA GLU A 14 3.05 -12.19 -5.87
C GLU A 14 1.59 -11.71 -5.79
N SER A 15 1.08 -11.19 -6.90
CA SER A 15 -0.33 -10.85 -7.06
C SER A 15 -0.90 -11.64 -8.24
N SER A 16 -2.07 -12.25 -8.07
CA SER A 16 -2.74 -12.86 -9.21
C SER A 16 -3.29 -11.79 -10.16
N LEU A 17 -3.45 -12.17 -11.43
CA LEU A 17 -4.05 -11.27 -12.44
C LEU A 17 -5.45 -10.79 -12.02
N SER A 18 -6.25 -11.65 -11.39
CA SER A 18 -7.60 -11.32 -10.93
C SER A 18 -7.62 -10.38 -9.72
N VAL A 19 -6.58 -10.39 -8.89
CA VAL A 19 -6.40 -9.41 -7.81
C VAL A 19 -5.97 -8.07 -8.37
N SER A 20 -5.01 -8.06 -9.30
CA SER A 20 -4.53 -6.83 -9.91
C SER A 20 -5.59 -6.11 -10.76
N ILE A 21 -6.41 -6.88 -11.50
CA ILE A 21 -7.46 -6.36 -12.37
C ILE A 21 -8.68 -7.28 -12.29
N LEU A 22 -9.80 -6.76 -11.80
CA LEU A 22 -11.05 -7.53 -11.71
C LEU A 22 -11.46 -8.06 -13.10
N ASN A 23 -11.73 -9.38 -13.18
CA ASN A 23 -12.18 -10.02 -14.42
C ASN A 23 -11.32 -9.67 -15.64
N SER A 24 -10.02 -9.66 -15.48
CA SER A 24 -9.05 -9.28 -16.50
C SER A 24 -9.27 -9.98 -17.87
N GLY A 25 -9.76 -11.23 -17.86
CA GLY A 25 -10.06 -11.98 -19.09
C GLY A 25 -11.32 -11.55 -19.86
N ILE A 26 -12.10 -10.59 -19.35
CA ILE A 26 -13.37 -10.18 -19.96
C ILE A 26 -13.31 -8.76 -20.54
N HIS A 27 -12.32 -7.96 -20.18
CA HIS A 27 -12.22 -6.58 -20.67
C HIS A 27 -11.92 -6.56 -22.18
N PRO A 28 -12.75 -5.91 -23.00
CA PRO A 28 -12.63 -5.97 -24.47
C PRO A 28 -11.34 -5.34 -25.01
N ASP A 29 -10.80 -4.36 -24.28
CA ASP A 29 -9.60 -3.61 -24.69
C ASP A 29 -8.31 -4.20 -24.09
N ILE A 30 -8.40 -5.36 -23.41
CA ILE A 30 -7.26 -6.06 -22.79
C ILE A 30 -7.17 -7.49 -23.37
N PRO A 31 -6.75 -7.64 -24.63
CA PRO A 31 -6.67 -8.95 -25.28
C PRO A 31 -5.56 -9.85 -24.73
N ASP A 32 -4.48 -9.25 -24.19
CA ASP A 32 -3.40 -9.94 -23.48
C ASP A 32 -3.10 -9.19 -22.17
N ASN A 33 -3.74 -9.63 -21.10
CA ASN A 33 -3.65 -9.00 -19.78
C ASN A 33 -2.24 -8.97 -19.21
N LYS A 34 -1.39 -9.91 -19.60
CA LYS A 34 -0.01 -10.05 -19.14
C LYS A 34 0.85 -8.87 -19.59
N ALA A 35 0.63 -8.39 -20.82
CA ALA A 35 1.40 -7.30 -21.41
C ALA A 35 1.13 -5.94 -20.75
N LEU A 36 0.02 -5.80 -20.03
CA LEU A 36 -0.37 -4.55 -19.36
C LEU A 36 0.19 -4.43 -17.96
N LEU A 37 0.50 -5.56 -17.31
CA LEU A 37 1.00 -5.58 -15.94
C LEU A 37 2.52 -5.59 -15.93
N TYR A 38 3.09 -4.51 -15.45
CA TYR A 38 4.52 -4.43 -15.21
C TYR A 38 4.92 -5.35 -14.05
N GLY A 39 5.97 -6.15 -14.21
CA GLY A 39 6.37 -7.15 -13.20
C GLY A 39 5.80 -8.55 -13.43
N PHE A 40 5.15 -8.79 -14.59
CA PHE A 40 4.74 -10.14 -14.95
C PHE A 40 5.96 -11.07 -15.10
N ARG A 41 5.85 -12.27 -14.53
CA ARG A 41 6.87 -13.33 -14.60
C ARG A 41 6.22 -14.67 -14.90
N ASP A 42 6.93 -15.52 -15.61
CA ASP A 42 6.53 -16.89 -15.95
C ASP A 42 7.32 -17.97 -15.15
N ASP A 43 8.18 -17.53 -14.24
CA ASP A 43 9.14 -18.35 -13.50
C ASP A 43 8.99 -18.22 -11.96
N ILE A 44 7.81 -17.86 -11.46
CA ILE A 44 7.57 -17.73 -10.01
C ILE A 44 7.55 -19.14 -9.39
N VAL A 45 8.44 -19.37 -8.40
CA VAL A 45 8.55 -20.63 -7.68
C VAL A 45 7.85 -20.49 -6.33
N ARG A 46 6.80 -21.29 -6.10
CA ARG A 46 6.08 -21.36 -4.83
C ARG A 46 6.79 -22.24 -3.80
N LEU A 47 6.32 -22.20 -2.54
CA LEU A 47 6.88 -22.99 -1.43
C LEU A 47 6.83 -24.49 -1.68
N ASP A 48 5.85 -24.99 -2.41
CA ASP A 48 5.73 -26.39 -2.81
C ASP A 48 6.66 -26.78 -3.98
N GLY A 49 7.44 -25.83 -4.50
CA GLY A 49 8.36 -26.00 -5.62
C GLY A 49 7.70 -25.94 -7.01
N SER A 50 6.39 -25.70 -7.09
CA SER A 50 5.72 -25.48 -8.37
C SER A 50 6.16 -24.16 -9.01
N VAL A 51 6.22 -24.14 -10.36
CA VAL A 51 6.53 -22.93 -11.14
C VAL A 51 5.27 -22.51 -11.86
N HIS A 52 4.93 -21.22 -11.76
CA HIS A 52 3.75 -20.70 -12.43
C HIS A 52 3.94 -19.24 -12.88
N GLU A 53 2.97 -18.74 -13.62
CA GLU A 53 2.92 -17.36 -14.08
C GLU A 53 2.20 -16.48 -13.03
N GLY A 54 2.71 -15.27 -12.82
CA GLY A 54 2.10 -14.29 -11.92
C GLY A 54 2.66 -12.89 -12.12
N VAL A 55 2.29 -11.99 -11.25
CA VAL A 55 2.80 -10.61 -11.22
C VAL A 55 3.51 -10.39 -9.91
N MET A 56 4.79 -10.01 -9.96
CA MET A 56 5.52 -9.54 -8.78
C MET A 56 5.35 -8.03 -8.66
N VAL A 57 4.68 -7.61 -7.61
CA VAL A 57 4.39 -6.20 -7.35
C VAL A 57 5.25 -5.66 -6.22
N PRO A 58 5.67 -4.37 -6.27
CA PRO A 58 6.37 -3.75 -5.15
C PRO A 58 5.43 -3.59 -3.97
N VAL A 59 5.98 -3.61 -2.76
CA VAL A 59 5.32 -3.15 -1.54
C VAL A 59 6.02 -1.88 -1.09
N PRO A 60 5.53 -0.70 -1.49
CA PRO A 60 6.15 0.55 -1.14
C PRO A 60 5.70 1.06 0.23
N VAL A 61 6.46 2.00 0.74
CA VAL A 61 6.05 3.01 1.70
C VAL A 61 6.44 4.38 1.15
N TRP A 62 5.76 5.43 1.60
CA TRP A 62 6.01 6.76 1.08
C TRP A 62 6.49 7.67 2.20
N LEU A 63 7.75 8.12 2.09
CA LEU A 63 8.35 9.05 3.04
C LEU A 63 8.10 10.48 2.57
N ILE A 64 7.46 11.29 3.41
CA ILE A 64 7.18 12.71 3.13
C ILE A 64 8.09 13.57 3.98
N LEU A 65 8.86 14.42 3.30
CA LEU A 65 9.82 15.36 3.89
C LEU A 65 9.53 16.80 3.40
N GLY A 66 10.15 17.76 4.04
CA GLY A 66 10.09 19.18 3.66
C GLY A 66 9.11 20.03 4.48
N GLY A 67 8.26 19.41 5.30
CA GLY A 67 7.43 20.08 6.30
C GLY A 67 8.07 20.06 7.70
N ASP A 68 7.26 20.40 8.72
CA ASP A 68 7.69 20.42 10.12
C ASP A 68 7.78 19.01 10.73
N LYS A 69 7.25 18.02 10.04
CA LYS A 69 7.18 16.62 10.48
C LYS A 69 7.77 15.69 9.43
N THR A 70 8.42 14.64 9.91
CA THR A 70 8.79 13.47 9.10
C THR A 70 7.63 12.49 9.13
N ILE A 71 7.00 12.26 7.98
CA ILE A 71 5.78 11.46 7.88
C ILE A 71 6.04 10.25 6.97
N LEU A 72 5.60 9.09 7.41
CA LEU A 72 5.62 7.86 6.64
C LEU A 72 4.20 7.40 6.37
N ILE A 73 3.92 7.02 5.12
CA ILE A 73 2.66 6.39 4.75
C ILE A 73 2.91 4.91 4.62
N ASP A 74 2.23 4.16 5.45
CA ASP A 74 2.38 2.74 5.74
C ASP A 74 3.75 2.35 6.30
N SER A 75 3.89 1.14 6.79
CA SER A 75 5.16 0.59 7.28
C SER A 75 5.66 -0.61 6.47
N GLY A 76 4.93 -0.96 5.42
CA GLY A 76 5.35 -1.92 4.41
C GLY A 76 5.36 -3.38 4.86
N LEU A 77 6.01 -4.20 4.04
CA LEU A 77 6.12 -5.64 4.26
C LEU A 77 7.00 -5.95 5.47
N GLY A 78 6.51 -6.81 6.36
CA GLY A 78 7.24 -7.37 7.49
C GLY A 78 8.28 -8.41 7.08
N ASP A 79 8.67 -9.29 8.00
CA ASP A 79 9.57 -10.39 7.70
C ASP A 79 8.96 -11.35 6.67
N VAL A 80 9.66 -11.61 5.59
CA VAL A 80 9.13 -12.39 4.44
C VAL A 80 8.90 -13.86 4.79
N ASP A 81 9.70 -14.44 5.69
CA ASP A 81 9.53 -15.82 6.12
C ASP A 81 8.32 -15.95 7.03
N GLU A 82 8.08 -14.96 7.92
CA GLU A 82 6.86 -14.89 8.74
C GLU A 82 5.63 -14.73 7.85
N VAL A 83 5.67 -13.84 6.85
CA VAL A 83 4.58 -13.62 5.90
C VAL A 83 4.26 -14.91 5.14
N ALA A 84 5.27 -15.57 4.57
CA ALA A 84 5.09 -16.82 3.83
C ALA A 84 4.51 -17.93 4.72
N ALA A 85 5.03 -18.11 5.95
CA ALA A 85 4.53 -19.10 6.91
C ALA A 85 3.08 -18.81 7.33
N MET A 86 2.72 -17.54 7.48
CA MET A 86 1.38 -17.09 7.79
C MET A 86 0.41 -17.43 6.66
N GLN A 87 0.72 -17.06 5.43
CA GLN A 87 -0.12 -17.32 4.28
C GLN A 87 -0.34 -18.82 4.06
N HIS A 88 0.71 -19.61 4.20
CA HIS A 88 0.62 -21.06 4.11
C HIS A 88 -0.37 -21.67 5.12
N ARG A 89 -0.42 -21.16 6.37
CA ARG A 89 -1.40 -21.60 7.38
C ARG A 89 -2.86 -21.37 6.98
N TYR A 90 -3.12 -20.35 6.16
CA TYR A 90 -4.46 -20.05 5.64
C TYR A 90 -4.75 -20.68 4.28
N GLY A 91 -3.85 -21.55 3.80
CA GLY A 91 -4.01 -22.22 2.50
C GLY A 91 -3.82 -21.27 1.32
N VAL A 92 -3.18 -20.12 1.55
CA VAL A 92 -2.77 -19.16 0.52
C VAL A 92 -1.29 -19.36 0.28
N ASP A 93 -0.94 -19.70 -0.96
CA ASP A 93 0.44 -19.98 -1.34
C ASP A 93 0.87 -18.95 -2.38
N PHE A 94 1.46 -17.85 -1.91
CA PHE A 94 2.06 -16.83 -2.77
C PHE A 94 3.49 -16.51 -2.34
N VAL A 95 4.25 -15.94 -3.25
CA VAL A 95 5.65 -15.60 -3.02
C VAL A 95 5.76 -14.21 -2.43
N ALA A 96 6.44 -14.11 -1.29
CA ALA A 96 6.96 -12.86 -0.73
C ALA A 96 8.47 -12.87 -0.87
N SER A 97 9.07 -11.79 -1.32
CA SER A 97 10.52 -11.67 -1.46
C SER A 97 11.03 -10.29 -1.04
N ARG A 98 12.29 -10.24 -0.61
CA ARG A 98 12.98 -9.01 -0.25
C ARG A 98 14.45 -9.14 -0.58
N SER A 99 14.99 -8.17 -1.30
CA SER A 99 16.43 -7.98 -1.43
C SER A 99 16.98 -7.15 -0.26
N HIS A 100 18.28 -7.18 -0.03
CA HIS A 100 18.90 -6.46 1.09
C HIS A 100 18.66 -4.95 1.07
N ASP A 101 18.57 -4.35 -0.10
CA ASP A 101 18.33 -2.92 -0.30
C ASP A 101 16.85 -2.53 -0.15
N GLN A 102 15.94 -3.48 0.00
CA GLN A 102 14.52 -3.29 0.30
C GLN A 102 14.21 -3.33 1.81
N ASP A 103 15.21 -3.45 2.68
CA ASP A 103 15.03 -3.24 4.11
C ASP A 103 14.58 -1.80 4.39
N LEU A 104 13.53 -1.62 5.21
CA LEU A 104 12.93 -0.30 5.46
C LEU A 104 13.91 0.66 6.14
N ARG A 105 14.75 0.17 7.07
CA ARG A 105 15.76 1.01 7.73
C ARG A 105 16.82 1.49 6.73
N ALA A 106 17.24 0.61 5.83
CA ALA A 106 18.15 0.95 4.75
C ALA A 106 17.51 1.94 3.76
N GLY A 107 16.22 1.76 3.47
CA GLY A 107 15.41 2.67 2.66
C GLY A 107 15.36 4.09 3.23
N LEU A 108 15.01 4.22 4.51
CA LEU A 108 14.99 5.51 5.22
C LEU A 108 16.37 6.17 5.28
N ALA A 109 17.42 5.37 5.54
CA ALA A 109 18.77 5.89 5.65
C ALA A 109 19.28 6.53 4.35
N ARG A 110 18.77 6.15 3.17
CA ARG A 110 19.08 6.81 1.88
C ARG A 110 18.67 8.29 1.86
N TYR A 111 17.68 8.65 2.67
CA TYR A 111 17.19 10.03 2.83
C TYR A 111 17.66 10.69 4.13
N GLY A 112 18.61 10.07 4.83
CA GLY A 112 19.18 10.57 6.10
C GLY A 112 18.22 10.45 7.28
N VAL A 113 17.17 9.65 7.18
CA VAL A 113 16.14 9.45 8.20
C VAL A 113 16.39 8.14 8.93
N LYS A 114 16.27 8.16 10.26
CA LYS A 114 16.24 6.95 11.10
C LYS A 114 14.80 6.69 11.54
N PRO A 115 14.44 5.47 11.91
CA PRO A 115 13.11 5.17 12.45
C PRO A 115 12.70 6.07 13.64
N GLU A 116 13.66 6.46 14.47
CA GLU A 116 13.44 7.35 15.62
C GLU A 116 13.10 8.79 15.23
N ASP A 117 13.41 9.18 13.99
CA ASP A 117 13.16 10.53 13.45
C ASP A 117 11.77 10.64 12.79
N VAL A 118 11.03 9.53 12.65
CA VAL A 118 9.66 9.53 12.10
C VAL A 118 8.69 9.99 13.18
N ASP A 119 8.01 11.10 12.91
CA ASP A 119 7.01 11.69 13.85
C ASP A 119 5.64 11.02 13.70
N ILE A 120 5.25 10.70 12.45
CA ILE A 120 3.91 10.20 12.11
C ILE A 120 4.03 9.03 11.15
N VAL A 121 3.26 7.98 11.42
CA VAL A 121 2.97 6.91 10.47
C VAL A 121 1.47 6.93 10.19
N VAL A 122 1.08 7.05 8.93
CA VAL A 122 -0.31 6.90 8.48
C VAL A 122 -0.49 5.46 8.02
N LEU A 123 -1.34 4.70 8.68
CA LEU A 123 -1.73 3.36 8.25
C LEU A 123 -2.97 3.50 7.37
N THR A 124 -2.76 3.40 6.06
CA THR A 124 -3.83 3.58 5.07
C THR A 124 -4.95 2.57 5.25
N HIS A 125 -4.59 1.36 5.61
CA HIS A 125 -5.43 0.26 6.08
C HIS A 125 -4.57 -0.76 6.85
N LEU A 126 -5.15 -1.86 7.34
CA LEU A 126 -4.46 -2.77 8.25
C LEU A 126 -4.13 -4.17 7.65
N HIS A 127 -3.94 -4.28 6.33
CA HIS A 127 -3.40 -5.49 5.73
C HIS A 127 -1.92 -5.67 6.08
N PHE A 128 -1.46 -6.92 6.04
CA PHE A 128 -0.15 -7.34 6.52
C PHE A 128 1.02 -6.63 5.84
N ASP A 129 0.88 -6.24 4.60
CA ASP A 129 1.92 -5.59 3.79
C ASP A 129 1.97 -4.07 3.99
N HIS A 130 1.03 -3.50 4.73
CA HIS A 130 1.01 -2.08 5.10
C HIS A 130 1.45 -1.81 6.54
N VAL A 131 1.41 -2.83 7.43
CA VAL A 131 1.66 -2.66 8.87
C VAL A 131 2.85 -3.48 9.39
N GLY A 132 3.65 -4.04 8.48
CA GLY A 132 4.63 -5.07 8.79
C GLY A 132 5.82 -4.65 9.64
N ASN A 133 6.12 -3.33 9.74
CA ASN A 133 7.27 -2.82 10.50
C ASN A 133 6.87 -1.72 11.51
N ASN A 134 5.65 -1.73 12.03
CA ASN A 134 5.18 -0.70 12.97
C ASN A 134 6.07 -0.57 14.22
N GLU A 135 6.64 -1.67 14.69
CA GLU A 135 7.45 -1.75 15.91
C GLU A 135 8.77 -0.99 15.81
N ILE A 136 9.27 -0.71 14.59
CA ILE A 136 10.58 -0.04 14.44
C ILE A 136 10.51 1.47 14.70
N PHE A 137 9.32 2.07 14.79
CA PHE A 137 9.11 3.51 14.95
C PHE A 137 8.75 3.88 16.40
N PRO A 138 9.73 4.05 17.30
CA PRO A 138 9.45 4.20 18.74
C PRO A 138 8.77 5.52 19.10
N ASN A 139 8.96 6.57 18.31
CA ASN A 139 8.49 7.92 18.59
C ASN A 139 7.26 8.33 17.78
N ALA A 140 6.87 7.55 16.78
CA ALA A 140 5.80 7.93 15.87
C ALA A 140 4.41 7.83 16.52
N THR A 141 3.54 8.78 16.16
CA THR A 141 2.09 8.65 16.34
C THR A 141 1.51 7.97 15.09
N PHE A 142 0.65 6.97 15.29
CA PHE A 142 0.06 6.20 14.19
C PHE A 142 -1.38 6.64 13.95
N PHE A 143 -1.69 7.02 12.72
CA PHE A 143 -3.05 7.39 12.32
C PHE A 143 -3.72 6.24 11.57
N VAL A 144 -4.95 5.90 11.94
CA VAL A 144 -5.75 4.85 11.32
C VAL A 144 -7.22 5.22 11.33
N GLN A 145 -7.97 4.79 10.31
CA GLN A 145 -9.42 4.94 10.29
C GLN A 145 -10.08 3.98 11.29
N LYS A 146 -11.10 4.48 11.98
CA LYS A 146 -11.90 3.74 12.96
C LYS A 146 -12.45 2.43 12.41
N ASP A 147 -12.87 2.43 11.15
CA ASP A 147 -13.53 1.28 10.52
C ASP A 147 -12.55 0.15 10.15
N GLU A 148 -11.22 0.38 10.25
CA GLU A 148 -10.20 -0.66 10.11
C GLU A 148 -10.11 -1.56 11.34
N LEU A 149 -10.31 -1.02 12.54
CA LEU A 149 -10.07 -1.73 13.78
C LEU A 149 -10.94 -2.99 13.96
N PRO A 150 -12.25 -2.97 13.64
CA PRO A 150 -13.07 -4.19 13.70
C PRO A 150 -12.58 -5.27 12.74
N GLN A 151 -12.11 -4.90 11.54
CA GLN A 151 -11.62 -5.85 10.55
C GLN A 151 -10.32 -6.51 11.03
N ALA A 152 -9.41 -5.75 11.60
CA ALA A 152 -8.15 -6.27 12.12
C ALA A 152 -8.34 -7.16 13.36
N THR A 153 -9.35 -6.90 14.20
CA THR A 153 -9.59 -7.67 15.44
C THR A 153 -10.49 -8.87 15.26
N THR A 154 -11.43 -8.82 14.31
CA THR A 154 -12.40 -9.89 14.07
C THR A 154 -12.70 -9.97 12.56
N PRO A 155 -11.69 -10.30 11.73
CA PRO A 155 -11.87 -10.33 10.29
C PRO A 155 -12.88 -11.39 9.88
N PRO A 156 -13.71 -11.14 8.85
CA PRO A 156 -14.52 -12.18 8.23
C PRO A 156 -13.66 -13.32 7.72
N HIS A 157 -14.15 -14.55 7.77
CA HIS A 157 -13.41 -15.75 7.42
C HIS A 157 -12.71 -15.69 6.04
N PHE A 158 -13.38 -15.08 5.05
CA PHE A 158 -12.87 -15.00 3.67
C PHE A 158 -11.69 -14.05 3.48
N CYS A 159 -11.41 -13.15 4.44
CA CYS A 159 -10.29 -12.21 4.39
C CYS A 159 -9.32 -12.34 5.58
N MET A 160 -9.47 -13.38 6.38
CA MET A 160 -8.61 -13.61 7.55
C MET A 160 -7.12 -13.62 7.22
N PHE A 161 -6.73 -14.10 6.04
CA PHE A 161 -5.34 -14.19 5.62
C PHE A 161 -4.69 -12.81 5.35
N TYR A 162 -5.45 -11.73 5.24
CA TYR A 162 -4.91 -10.38 5.15
C TYR A 162 -4.54 -9.80 6.52
N TYR A 163 -5.20 -10.27 7.61
CA TYR A 163 -5.05 -9.67 8.94
C TYR A 163 -4.34 -10.55 9.99
N PRO A 164 -4.02 -11.81 9.77
CA PRO A 164 -4.03 -12.90 10.78
C PRO A 164 -3.20 -12.65 12.03
N GLU A 165 -2.00 -12.15 11.91
CA GLU A 165 -1.13 -11.95 13.08
C GLU A 165 -0.71 -10.50 13.29
N TYR A 166 -1.11 -9.63 12.38
CA TYR A 166 -0.76 -8.22 12.40
C TYR A 166 -1.67 -7.38 13.31
N VAL A 167 -2.80 -7.91 13.76
CA VAL A 167 -3.49 -7.43 14.97
C VAL A 167 -2.49 -7.25 16.11
N TYR A 168 -1.56 -8.20 16.26
CA TYR A 168 -0.47 -8.13 17.22
C TYR A 168 0.43 -6.90 17.00
N LYS A 169 0.77 -6.58 15.76
CA LYS A 169 1.60 -5.39 15.44
C LYS A 169 0.85 -4.07 15.70
N VAL A 170 -0.47 -4.05 15.51
CA VAL A 170 -1.31 -2.91 15.90
C VAL A 170 -1.40 -2.78 17.42
N ASP A 171 -1.48 -3.90 18.16
CA ASP A 171 -1.46 -3.89 19.61
C ASP A 171 -0.15 -3.31 20.18
N GLN A 172 0.99 -3.50 19.52
CA GLN A 172 2.28 -2.95 19.95
C GLN A 172 2.34 -1.42 19.88
N ILE A 173 1.50 -0.80 19.07
CA ILE A 173 1.43 0.66 18.89
C ILE A 173 0.21 1.28 19.55
N ARG A 174 -0.59 0.51 20.31
CA ARG A 174 -1.90 0.90 20.85
C ARG A 174 -1.87 2.25 21.58
N ASP A 175 -0.86 2.50 22.40
CA ASP A 175 -0.74 3.72 23.21
C ASP A 175 -0.36 4.96 22.36
N ARG A 176 0.01 4.74 21.11
CA ARG A 176 0.41 5.79 20.16
C ARG A 176 -0.54 5.85 18.94
N LEU A 177 -1.67 5.15 19.03
CA LEU A 177 -2.66 5.10 17.97
C LEU A 177 -3.60 6.30 18.05
N CYS A 178 -3.68 7.07 16.97
CA CYS A 178 -4.66 8.12 16.77
C CYS A 178 -5.74 7.62 15.82
N VAL A 179 -6.93 7.33 16.36
CA VAL A 179 -8.06 6.82 15.58
C VAL A 179 -8.85 7.98 15.03
N ILE A 180 -8.98 8.06 13.71
CA ILE A 180 -9.74 9.09 13.00
C ILE A 180 -11.03 8.50 12.39
N ASP A 181 -12.02 9.34 12.12
CA ASP A 181 -13.30 8.96 11.55
C ASP A 181 -13.66 9.90 10.40
N GLY A 182 -13.44 9.46 9.15
CA GLY A 182 -13.62 10.26 7.96
C GLY A 182 -12.38 10.99 7.47
N ASP A 183 -12.56 12.09 6.73
CA ASP A 183 -11.47 12.92 6.22
C ASP A 183 -10.76 13.65 7.35
N TYR A 184 -9.45 13.87 7.19
CA TYR A 184 -8.64 14.49 8.23
C TYR A 184 -7.50 15.34 7.63
N ASP A 185 -7.38 16.58 8.08
CA ASP A 185 -6.24 17.44 7.73
C ASP A 185 -5.08 17.11 8.70
N LEU A 186 -4.08 16.39 8.21
CA LEU A 186 -3.00 15.81 9.02
C LEU A 186 -1.92 16.85 9.38
N ALA A 187 -1.50 17.61 8.39
CA ALA A 187 -0.48 18.67 8.50
C ALA A 187 -0.66 19.64 7.34
N ASP A 188 0.08 20.75 7.36
CA ASP A 188 0.05 21.72 6.26
C ASP A 188 0.40 21.03 4.93
N GLY A 189 -0.52 21.10 3.97
CA GLY A 189 -0.38 20.48 2.66
C GLY A 189 -0.58 18.96 2.65
N ILE A 190 -1.02 18.31 3.74
CA ILE A 190 -1.24 16.87 3.80
C ILE A 190 -2.63 16.58 4.36
N ARG A 191 -3.45 15.91 3.56
CA ARG A 191 -4.81 15.52 3.90
C ARG A 191 -5.08 14.04 3.68
N LEU A 192 -5.75 13.41 4.62
CA LEU A 192 -6.21 12.03 4.54
C LEU A 192 -7.67 12.02 4.07
N LEU A 193 -7.98 11.26 3.02
CA LEU A 193 -9.34 11.07 2.56
C LEU A 193 -9.77 9.62 2.80
N LYS A 194 -10.81 9.43 3.60
CA LYS A 194 -11.43 8.11 3.74
C LYS A 194 -12.17 7.75 2.46
N ILE A 195 -11.80 6.64 1.87
CA ILE A 195 -12.42 6.13 0.64
C ILE A 195 -13.26 4.87 0.94
N GLY A 196 -12.73 3.94 1.71
CA GLY A 196 -13.31 2.60 1.82
C GLY A 196 -13.06 1.76 0.57
N GLY A 197 -13.99 0.86 0.28
CA GLY A 197 -14.00 0.07 -0.96
C GLY A 197 -13.05 -1.12 -0.96
N HIS A 198 -11.75 -0.94 -0.78
CA HIS A 198 -10.79 -2.04 -0.62
C HIS A 198 -10.94 -2.69 0.76
N THR A 199 -10.86 -1.90 1.81
CA THR A 199 -11.27 -2.24 3.17
C THR A 199 -12.27 -1.20 3.66
N PRO A 200 -13.04 -1.42 4.75
CA PRO A 200 -14.04 -0.46 5.24
C PRO A 200 -13.48 0.91 5.61
N GLY A 201 -12.23 0.96 6.04
CA GLY A 201 -11.55 2.18 6.47
C GLY A 201 -10.41 2.62 5.56
N CYS A 202 -10.22 1.99 4.40
CA CYS A 202 -9.12 2.35 3.50
C CYS A 202 -9.15 3.84 3.16
N MET A 203 -7.99 4.49 3.26
CA MET A 203 -7.84 5.92 2.99
C MET A 203 -6.68 6.17 2.03
N VAL A 204 -6.78 7.30 1.32
CA VAL A 204 -5.72 7.82 0.45
C VAL A 204 -5.12 9.08 1.07
N VAL A 205 -3.92 9.43 0.63
CA VAL A 205 -3.20 10.58 1.15
C VAL A 205 -2.98 11.60 0.04
N LEU A 206 -3.48 12.81 0.24
CA LEU A 206 -3.20 13.96 -0.63
C LEU A 206 -2.03 14.75 -0.07
N VAL A 207 -1.07 15.06 -0.94
CA VAL A 207 0.15 15.82 -0.59
C VAL A 207 0.31 16.97 -1.57
N GLU A 208 0.33 18.21 -1.08
CA GLU A 208 0.62 19.40 -1.87
C GLU A 208 2.13 19.51 -2.12
N THR A 209 2.55 19.32 -3.36
CA THR A 209 3.96 19.41 -3.78
C THR A 209 4.17 20.60 -4.72
N GLY A 210 5.42 20.88 -5.10
CA GLY A 210 5.73 21.86 -6.14
C GLY A 210 5.17 21.48 -7.52
N SER A 211 4.92 20.20 -7.76
CA SER A 211 4.36 19.66 -9.01
C SER A 211 2.82 19.63 -9.03
N GLY A 212 2.15 19.99 -7.94
CA GLY A 212 0.71 19.92 -7.75
C GLY A 212 0.30 19.00 -6.60
N VAL A 213 -0.99 18.75 -6.50
CA VAL A 213 -1.55 17.83 -5.50
C VAL A 213 -1.34 16.39 -5.95
N VAL A 214 -0.58 15.64 -5.18
CA VAL A 214 -0.32 14.20 -5.40
C VAL A 214 -1.24 13.37 -4.54
N CYS A 215 -1.93 12.39 -5.12
CA CYS A 215 -2.67 11.37 -4.39
C CYS A 215 -1.88 10.07 -4.35
N LEU A 216 -1.48 9.63 -3.16
CA LEU A 216 -1.01 8.28 -2.88
C LEU A 216 -2.25 7.43 -2.61
N THR A 217 -2.57 6.52 -3.53
CA THR A 217 -3.89 5.89 -3.54
C THR A 217 -4.02 4.71 -2.59
N SER A 218 -2.90 4.23 -2.02
CA SER A 218 -2.93 2.94 -1.34
C SER A 218 -3.65 1.88 -2.19
N ASP A 219 -4.24 0.87 -1.59
CA ASP A 219 -4.94 -0.22 -2.29
C ASP A 219 -6.33 0.17 -2.83
N VAL A 220 -6.66 1.46 -2.88
CA VAL A 220 -7.82 1.91 -3.65
C VAL A 220 -7.56 1.76 -5.16
N MET A 221 -6.32 2.06 -5.61
CA MET A 221 -5.84 1.76 -6.97
C MET A 221 -4.53 0.99 -6.89
N TYR A 222 -4.55 -0.24 -7.33
CA TYR A 222 -3.44 -1.17 -7.20
C TYR A 222 -2.32 -0.90 -8.21
N ASN A 223 -2.70 -0.54 -9.45
CA ASN A 223 -1.76 -0.31 -10.55
C ASN A 223 -2.27 0.77 -11.52
N TYR A 224 -1.40 1.23 -12.41
CA TYR A 224 -1.75 2.25 -13.41
C TYR A 224 -2.82 1.79 -14.40
N VAL A 225 -3.01 0.48 -14.62
CA VAL A 225 -4.10 -0.03 -15.46
C VAL A 225 -5.47 0.28 -14.82
N ASN A 226 -5.58 0.17 -13.49
CA ASN A 226 -6.79 0.56 -12.78
C ASN A 226 -7.12 2.05 -13.01
N LEU A 227 -6.09 2.89 -12.99
CA LEU A 227 -6.22 4.33 -13.23
C LEU A 227 -6.56 4.65 -14.68
N GLU A 228 -5.81 4.10 -15.65
CA GLU A 228 -5.90 4.40 -17.08
C GLU A 228 -7.21 3.91 -17.69
N LEU A 229 -7.66 2.72 -17.32
CA LEU A 229 -8.88 2.11 -17.85
C LEU A 229 -10.12 2.39 -16.99
N ASN A 230 -9.97 3.07 -15.86
CA ASN A 230 -11.03 3.22 -14.86
C ASN A 230 -11.66 1.87 -14.48
N TRP A 231 -10.81 0.86 -14.31
CA TRP A 231 -11.22 -0.51 -14.09
C TRP A 231 -10.79 -0.98 -12.69
N PRO A 232 -11.68 -1.58 -11.90
CA PRO A 232 -11.36 -1.93 -10.52
C PRO A 232 -10.33 -3.05 -10.42
N MET A 233 -9.59 -3.05 -9.33
CA MET A 233 -8.84 -4.21 -8.86
C MET A 233 -9.81 -5.32 -8.37
N GLY A 234 -9.31 -6.55 -8.22
CA GLY A 234 -10.13 -7.71 -7.83
C GLY A 234 -10.28 -7.92 -6.33
N SER A 235 -9.42 -7.30 -5.51
CA SER A 235 -9.47 -7.40 -4.05
C SER A 235 -10.21 -6.21 -3.47
N PHE A 236 -11.50 -6.34 -3.20
CA PHE A 236 -12.34 -5.28 -2.67
C PHE A 236 -13.37 -5.80 -1.65
N TRP A 237 -13.69 -4.96 -0.69
CA TRP A 237 -14.77 -5.14 0.25
C TRP A 237 -16.11 -4.70 -0.33
N ASN A 238 -16.12 -3.54 -1.01
CA ASN A 238 -17.33 -2.91 -1.56
C ASN A 238 -17.03 -2.26 -2.91
N LEU A 239 -17.40 -2.90 -4.01
CA LEU A 239 -17.12 -2.41 -5.36
C LEU A 239 -17.78 -1.04 -5.67
N PRO A 240 -19.05 -0.78 -5.36
CA PRO A 240 -19.64 0.55 -5.58
C PRO A 240 -18.90 1.67 -4.84
N GLU A 241 -18.49 1.43 -3.61
CA GLU A 241 -17.73 2.38 -2.80
C GLU A 241 -16.33 2.62 -3.40
N LEU A 242 -15.64 1.54 -3.81
CA LEU A 242 -14.34 1.61 -4.50
C LEU A 242 -14.43 2.51 -5.75
N MET A 243 -15.42 2.29 -6.61
CA MET A 243 -15.58 3.06 -7.84
C MET A 243 -15.95 4.52 -7.59
N THR A 244 -16.76 4.79 -6.57
CA THR A 244 -17.02 6.17 -6.11
C THR A 244 -15.73 6.83 -5.61
N GLY A 245 -14.88 6.04 -4.96
CA GLY A 245 -13.54 6.46 -4.54
C GLY A 245 -12.64 6.87 -5.70
N TYR A 246 -12.68 6.14 -6.81
CA TYR A 246 -11.94 6.48 -8.03
C TYR A 246 -12.31 7.88 -8.55
N ASP A 247 -13.62 8.18 -8.61
CA ASP A 247 -14.10 9.50 -9.04
C ASP A 247 -13.64 10.58 -8.06
N ARG A 248 -13.71 10.30 -6.77
CA ARG A 248 -13.26 11.22 -5.73
C ARG A 248 -11.77 11.55 -5.84
N ILE A 249 -10.92 10.52 -6.03
CA ILE A 249 -9.48 10.68 -6.20
C ILE A 249 -9.18 11.54 -7.43
N ARG A 250 -9.81 11.25 -8.58
CA ARG A 250 -9.62 12.01 -9.84
C ARG A 250 -9.98 13.47 -9.71
N ASN A 251 -10.97 13.81 -8.87
CA ASN A 251 -11.39 15.18 -8.63
C ASN A 251 -10.56 15.91 -7.56
N SER A 252 -9.67 15.21 -6.86
CA SER A 252 -8.92 15.76 -5.73
C SER A 252 -7.42 15.93 -5.98
N ALA A 253 -6.87 15.39 -7.06
CA ALA A 253 -5.43 15.39 -7.29
C ALA A 253 -5.06 15.66 -8.75
N ASP A 254 -3.90 16.29 -8.94
CA ASP A 254 -3.27 16.52 -10.25
C ASP A 254 -2.45 15.31 -10.70
N ILE A 255 -1.84 14.62 -9.74
CA ILE A 255 -1.00 13.44 -9.95
C ILE A 255 -1.56 12.30 -9.08
N ILE A 256 -1.86 11.16 -9.70
CA ILE A 256 -2.38 9.98 -9.01
C ILE A 256 -1.34 8.88 -9.09
N VAL A 257 -0.97 8.33 -7.92
CA VAL A 257 0.06 7.31 -7.77
C VAL A 257 -0.55 6.04 -7.20
N PRO A 258 -0.76 5.01 -8.04
CA PRO A 258 -1.16 3.68 -7.60
C PRO A 258 -0.09 3.01 -6.73
N GLU A 259 -0.52 2.07 -5.86
CA GLU A 259 0.34 1.53 -4.81
C GLU A 259 1.32 0.47 -5.32
N HIS A 260 0.82 -0.58 -5.94
CA HIS A 260 1.60 -1.78 -6.24
C HIS A 260 2.04 -1.86 -7.70
N ASP A 261 2.67 -0.81 -8.23
CA ASP A 261 3.08 -0.79 -9.64
C ASP A 261 4.50 -0.25 -9.84
N TRP A 262 5.38 -1.07 -10.41
CA TRP A 262 6.72 -0.69 -10.80
C TRP A 262 6.77 0.43 -11.85
N LYS A 263 5.68 0.70 -12.59
CA LYS A 263 5.59 1.84 -13.52
C LYS A 263 5.81 3.19 -12.84
N PHE A 264 5.64 3.28 -11.51
CA PHE A 264 6.01 4.48 -10.76
C PHE A 264 7.42 4.96 -11.11
N LEU A 265 8.41 4.07 -11.15
CA LEU A 265 9.79 4.42 -11.47
C LEU A 265 10.02 4.80 -12.94
N GLN A 266 9.08 4.50 -13.85
CA GLN A 266 9.11 5.03 -15.21
C GLN A 266 8.63 6.48 -15.27
N HIS A 267 7.60 6.82 -14.48
CA HIS A 267 7.07 8.18 -14.37
C HIS A 267 8.00 9.07 -13.54
N PHE A 268 8.59 8.52 -12.48
CA PHE A 268 9.45 9.21 -11.52
C PHE A 268 10.77 8.45 -11.32
N PRO A 269 11.73 8.54 -12.28
CA PRO A 269 12.96 7.72 -12.25
C PRO A 269 13.87 7.96 -11.04
N SER A 270 13.75 9.13 -10.41
CA SER A 270 14.47 9.42 -9.15
C SER A 270 13.86 8.75 -7.92
N GLY A 271 12.67 8.17 -8.04
CA GLY A 271 11.87 7.71 -6.90
C GLY A 271 11.31 8.86 -6.05
N THR A 272 11.30 10.10 -6.55
CA THR A 272 10.88 11.29 -5.78
C THR A 272 9.92 12.15 -6.60
N ILE A 273 8.88 12.68 -5.94
CA ILE A 273 7.98 13.73 -6.44
C ILE A 273 8.19 14.98 -5.56
N SER A 274 8.32 16.14 -6.18
CA SER A 274 8.62 17.41 -5.47
C SER A 274 7.85 18.60 -6.06
#